data_e5b5cc707e1bfb916786ce09de38a198
#
_entry.id   e5b5cc707e1bfb916786ce09de38a198
#
_cell.length_a   1.000
_cell.length_b   1.000
_cell.length_c   1.000
_cell.angle_alpha   90.00
_cell.angle_beta   90.00
_cell.angle_gamma   90.00
#
_symmetry.space_group_name_H-M   'P 1'
#
loop_
_entity.id
_entity.type
_entity.pdbx_description
1 polymer ?
#
loop_
_entity_poly.entity_id
_entity_poly.type
_entity_poly.pdbx_seq_one_letter_code
_entity_poly.pdbx_strand_id
1 'polypeptide(L)'
;SLDRNLDLWPFPLNINDAKLRKKEWRDYRKNMITNCGTAIFLLGNKLENGELKIADGVKKEFKIAREKELNLVPIGSSGYASKNLYEKMLRNFDNYYSGDNDNLYKHFKRLGKKN
;
A
#
# COMPACT_ATOMS: atom_id res chain seq x y z
N SER A 1 24.94 6.42 -7.61
CA SER A 1 23.92 7.35 -8.08
C SER A 1 22.53 6.82 -7.77
N LEU A 2 21.54 7.71 -7.78
CA LEU A 2 20.15 7.33 -7.55
C LEU A 2 19.65 6.29 -8.56
N ASP A 3 20.15 6.33 -9.78
CA ASP A 3 19.73 5.43 -10.86
C ASP A 3 20.04 3.95 -10.58
N ARG A 4 20.96 3.66 -9.68
CA ARG A 4 21.31 2.29 -9.30
C ARG A 4 20.43 1.71 -8.20
N ASN A 5 19.89 2.57 -7.33
CA ASN A 5 19.22 2.17 -6.10
C ASN A 5 17.76 2.57 -6.05
N LEU A 6 17.31 3.41 -6.98
CA LEU A 6 15.97 3.95 -6.99
C LEU A 6 15.42 3.98 -8.42
N ASP A 7 14.30 3.28 -8.59
CA ASP A 7 13.55 3.27 -9.84
C ASP A 7 12.33 4.18 -9.68
N LEU A 8 12.32 5.30 -10.40
CA LEU A 8 11.28 6.32 -10.29
C LEU A 8 10.19 6.10 -11.33
N TRP A 9 8.97 5.95 -10.85
CA TRP A 9 7.79 5.73 -11.68
C TRP A 9 6.77 6.85 -11.45
N PRO A 10 6.88 8.00 -12.18
CA PRO A 10 5.95 9.10 -12.01
C PRO A 10 4.55 8.75 -12.51
N PHE A 11 3.52 9.19 -11.80
CA PHE A 11 2.13 8.99 -12.23
C PHE A 11 1.80 9.79 -13.50
N PRO A 12 0.98 9.22 -14.41
CA PRO A 12 0.49 9.96 -15.58
C PRO A 12 -0.54 11.01 -15.12
N LEU A 13 -0.14 12.30 -15.16
CA LEU A 13 -0.95 13.39 -14.62
C LEU A 13 -1.85 14.11 -15.63
N ASN A 14 -1.53 14.04 -16.92
CA ASN A 14 -2.15 14.89 -17.95
C ASN A 14 -3.21 14.17 -18.79
N ILE A 15 -4.05 13.35 -18.16
CA ILE A 15 -5.10 12.61 -18.84
C ILE A 15 -6.45 13.23 -18.49
N ASN A 16 -7.11 13.87 -19.47
CA ASN A 16 -8.38 14.56 -19.27
C ASN A 16 -9.60 13.62 -19.32
N ASP A 17 -9.53 12.52 -20.07
CA ASP A 17 -10.61 11.54 -20.14
C ASP A 17 -10.64 10.68 -18.88
N ALA A 18 -11.77 10.67 -18.16
CA ALA A 18 -11.89 9.98 -16.88
C ALA A 18 -11.76 8.44 -17.00
N LYS A 19 -12.31 7.85 -18.07
CA LYS A 19 -12.20 6.40 -18.32
C LYS A 19 -10.76 6.02 -18.66
N LEU A 20 -10.14 6.78 -19.56
CA LEU A 20 -8.75 6.55 -19.94
C LEU A 20 -7.81 6.74 -18.76
N ARG A 21 -8.03 7.76 -17.95
CA ARG A 21 -7.25 8.01 -16.74
C ARG A 21 -7.33 6.84 -15.75
N LYS A 22 -8.52 6.30 -15.51
CA LYS A 22 -8.70 5.14 -14.61
C LYS A 22 -7.95 3.92 -15.14
N LYS A 23 -8.03 3.68 -16.45
CA LYS A 23 -7.33 2.57 -17.10
C LYS A 23 -5.81 2.74 -16.99
N GLU A 24 -5.30 3.91 -17.36
CA GLU A 24 -3.86 4.21 -17.32
C GLU A 24 -3.30 4.11 -15.90
N TRP A 25 -4.02 4.62 -14.91
CA TRP A 25 -3.59 4.53 -13.52
C TRP A 25 -3.59 3.09 -13.01
N ARG A 26 -4.57 2.29 -13.40
CA ARG A 26 -4.62 0.86 -13.05
C ARG A 26 -3.44 0.11 -13.66
N ASP A 27 -3.20 0.30 -14.95
CA ASP A 27 -2.11 -0.35 -15.67
C ASP A 27 -0.75 0.09 -15.12
N TYR A 28 -0.60 1.36 -14.82
CA TYR A 28 0.58 1.92 -14.17
C TYR A 28 0.86 1.24 -12.81
N ARG A 29 -0.16 1.15 -11.96
CA ARG A 29 -0.01 0.51 -10.65
C ARG A 29 0.39 -0.96 -10.79
N LYS A 30 -0.24 -1.69 -11.70
CA LYS A 30 0.09 -3.10 -11.95
C LYS A 30 1.54 -3.26 -12.41
N ASN A 31 1.96 -2.44 -13.35
CA ASN A 31 3.33 -2.51 -13.88
C ASN A 31 4.36 -2.18 -12.81
N MET A 32 4.11 -1.13 -12.03
CA MET A 32 4.99 -0.73 -10.93
C MET A 32 5.12 -1.83 -9.89
N ILE A 33 3.99 -2.35 -9.41
CA ILE A 33 3.94 -3.32 -8.33
C ILE A 33 4.51 -4.68 -8.77
N THR A 34 4.32 -5.07 -10.03
CA THR A 34 4.85 -6.33 -10.58
C THR A 34 6.38 -6.43 -10.45
N ASN A 35 7.08 -5.29 -10.45
CA ASN A 35 8.54 -5.25 -10.34
C ASN A 35 9.04 -5.18 -8.90
N CYS A 36 8.15 -5.25 -7.91
CA CYS A 36 8.48 -5.14 -6.49
C CYS A 36 8.43 -6.48 -5.77
N GLY A 37 9.22 -6.64 -4.72
CA GLY A 37 9.15 -7.80 -3.82
C GLY A 37 8.45 -7.49 -2.51
N THR A 38 8.47 -6.22 -2.09
CA THR A 38 7.88 -5.75 -0.83
C THR A 38 7.10 -4.45 -1.09
N ALA A 39 5.93 -4.33 -0.50
CA ALA A 39 5.12 -3.12 -0.55
C ALA A 39 4.92 -2.58 0.88
N ILE A 40 5.35 -1.35 1.11
CA ILE A 40 5.20 -0.65 2.38
C ILE A 40 4.08 0.38 2.23
N PHE A 41 3.09 0.33 3.12
CA PHE A 41 1.94 1.22 3.08
C PHE A 41 2.02 2.24 4.20
N LEU A 42 2.03 3.51 3.83
CA LEU A 42 2.11 4.67 4.72
C LEU A 42 0.93 5.60 4.48
N LEU A 43 0.32 6.11 5.54
CA LEU A 43 -0.74 7.12 5.47
C LEU A 43 -1.90 6.68 4.57
N GLY A 44 -2.02 7.24 3.37
CA GLY A 44 -3.12 6.95 2.45
C GLY A 44 -4.33 7.83 2.68
N ASN A 45 -4.09 9.13 2.84
CA ASN A 45 -5.12 10.16 2.95
C ASN A 45 -5.20 10.99 1.68
N LYS A 46 -6.35 11.59 1.47
CA LYS A 46 -6.58 12.58 0.42
C LYS A 46 -7.38 13.74 0.99
N LEU A 47 -7.22 14.89 0.38
CA LEU A 47 -8.05 16.05 0.70
C LEU A 47 -9.22 16.12 -0.29
N GLU A 48 -10.44 16.14 0.22
CA GLU A 48 -11.65 16.21 -0.58
C GLU A 48 -12.64 17.16 0.08
N ASN A 49 -13.01 18.22 -0.60
CA ASN A 49 -13.91 19.26 -0.08
C ASN A 49 -13.45 19.85 1.26
N GLY A 50 -12.13 20.06 1.44
CA GLY A 50 -11.54 20.59 2.66
C GLY A 50 -11.39 19.59 3.80
N GLU A 51 -11.80 18.34 3.63
CA GLU A 51 -11.71 17.29 4.64
C GLU A 51 -10.70 16.22 4.26
N LEU A 52 -9.97 15.70 5.24
CA LEU A 52 -9.09 14.56 5.05
C LEU A 52 -9.89 13.27 5.04
N LYS A 53 -9.77 12.53 3.96
CA LYS A 53 -10.42 11.23 3.76
C LYS A 53 -9.40 10.15 3.42
N ILE A 54 -9.82 8.90 3.53
CA ILE A 54 -9.01 7.75 3.15
C ILE A 54 -8.89 7.68 1.63
N ALA A 55 -7.65 7.53 1.14
CA ALA A 55 -7.37 7.44 -0.29
C ALA A 55 -7.63 6.03 -0.82
N ASP A 56 -8.48 5.91 -1.82
CA ASP A 56 -8.83 4.62 -2.44
C ASP A 56 -7.66 4.02 -3.22
N GLY A 57 -6.75 4.86 -3.71
CA GLY A 57 -5.57 4.42 -4.46
C GLY A 57 -4.71 3.44 -3.66
N VAL A 58 -4.51 3.71 -2.38
CA VAL A 58 -3.71 2.84 -1.49
C VAL A 58 -4.37 1.48 -1.33
N LYS A 59 -5.69 1.44 -1.21
CA LYS A 59 -6.44 0.17 -1.15
C LYS A 59 -6.30 -0.64 -2.44
N LYS A 60 -6.32 0.03 -3.58
CA LYS A 60 -6.12 -0.61 -4.90
C LYS A 60 -4.72 -1.19 -5.02
N GLU A 61 -3.71 -0.44 -4.60
CA GLU A 61 -2.32 -0.89 -4.58
C GLU A 61 -2.13 -2.10 -3.66
N PHE A 62 -2.75 -2.07 -2.48
CA PHE A 62 -2.73 -3.20 -1.56
C PHE A 62 -3.32 -4.47 -2.20
N LYS A 63 -4.46 -4.35 -2.86
CA LYS A 63 -5.11 -5.48 -3.52
C LYS A 63 -4.20 -6.09 -4.59
N ILE A 64 -3.59 -5.26 -5.42
CA ILE A 64 -2.67 -5.70 -6.46
C ILE A 64 -1.44 -6.39 -5.84
N ALA A 65 -0.84 -5.78 -4.82
CA ALA A 65 0.33 -6.32 -4.13
C ALA A 65 0.03 -7.69 -3.50
N ARG A 66 -1.16 -7.85 -2.92
CA ARG A 66 -1.60 -9.13 -2.37
C ARG A 66 -1.78 -10.19 -3.46
N GLU A 67 -2.41 -9.83 -4.58
CA GLU A 67 -2.58 -10.74 -5.72
C GLU A 67 -1.24 -11.19 -6.31
N LYS A 68 -0.24 -10.34 -6.26
CA LYS A 68 1.13 -10.63 -6.72
C LYS A 68 1.99 -11.31 -5.65
N GLU A 69 1.43 -11.59 -4.49
CA GLU A 69 2.11 -12.26 -3.38
C GLU A 69 3.35 -11.54 -2.85
N LEU A 70 3.33 -10.20 -2.89
CA LEU A 70 4.40 -9.38 -2.31
C LEU A 70 4.39 -9.48 -0.77
N ASN A 71 5.53 -9.20 -0.16
CA ASN A 71 5.61 -8.96 1.27
C ASN A 71 4.91 -7.63 1.59
N LEU A 72 3.88 -7.67 2.43
CA LEU A 72 3.05 -6.51 2.75
C LEU A 72 3.42 -5.95 4.11
N VAL A 73 3.72 -4.64 4.19
CA VAL A 73 4.11 -3.98 5.44
C VAL A 73 3.26 -2.73 5.65
N PRO A 74 2.15 -2.83 6.42
CA PRO A 74 1.30 -1.67 6.72
C PRO A 74 1.81 -0.94 7.95
N ILE A 75 2.20 0.32 7.80
CA ILE A 75 2.61 1.17 8.94
C ILE A 75 1.35 1.79 9.56
N GLY A 76 0.68 1.03 10.40
CA GLY A 76 -0.61 1.43 10.98
C GLY A 76 -0.54 2.68 11.86
N SER A 77 0.60 2.93 12.50
CA SER A 77 0.80 4.13 13.32
C SER A 77 0.72 5.43 12.52
N SER A 78 0.88 5.36 11.19
CA SER A 78 0.75 6.53 10.32
C SER A 78 -0.71 6.94 10.07
N GLY A 79 -1.69 6.11 10.44
CA GLY A 79 -3.11 6.43 10.31
C GLY A 79 -3.70 6.17 8.92
N TYR A 80 -4.93 6.64 8.71
CA TYR A 80 -5.66 6.62 7.44
C TYR A 80 -5.79 5.22 6.81
N ALA A 81 -5.57 5.08 5.50
CA ALA A 81 -5.70 3.80 4.83
C ALA A 81 -4.73 2.74 5.39
N SER A 82 -3.51 3.13 5.72
CA SER A 82 -2.52 2.22 6.28
C SER A 82 -2.92 1.67 7.64
N LYS A 83 -3.59 2.47 8.47
CA LYS A 83 -4.18 2.00 9.72
C LYS A 83 -5.26 0.95 9.47
N ASN A 84 -6.14 1.19 8.50
CA ASN A 84 -7.19 0.24 8.13
C ASN A 84 -6.62 -1.08 7.60
N LEU A 85 -5.58 -1.01 6.78
CA LEU A 85 -4.87 -2.19 6.27
C LEU A 85 -4.20 -2.97 7.41
N TYR A 86 -3.53 -2.25 8.31
CA TYR A 86 -2.90 -2.83 9.48
C TYR A 86 -3.91 -3.60 10.34
N GLU A 87 -5.05 -2.98 10.67
CA GLU A 87 -6.09 -3.60 11.48
C GLU A 87 -6.69 -4.83 10.81
N LYS A 88 -6.90 -4.76 9.50
CA LYS A 88 -7.39 -5.89 8.70
C LYS A 88 -6.41 -7.05 8.72
N MET A 89 -5.13 -6.78 8.51
CA MET A 89 -4.08 -7.79 8.51
C MET A 89 -3.85 -8.37 9.91
N LEU A 90 -3.95 -7.56 10.95
CA LEU A 90 -3.81 -8.01 12.34
C LEU A 90 -4.90 -9.02 12.71
N ARG A 91 -6.15 -8.76 12.30
CA ARG A 91 -7.27 -9.68 12.54
C ARG A 91 -7.14 -11.01 11.77
N ASN A 92 -6.43 -11.00 10.65
CA ASN A 92 -6.27 -12.17 9.78
C ASN A 92 -4.80 -12.49 9.54
N PHE A 93 -3.97 -12.35 10.57
CA PHE A 93 -2.51 -12.41 10.45
C PHE A 93 -2.02 -13.67 9.74
N ASP A 94 -2.56 -14.83 10.09
CA ASP A 94 -2.14 -16.11 9.51
C ASP A 94 -2.50 -16.27 8.03
N ASN A 95 -3.46 -15.47 7.52
CA ASN A 95 -3.81 -15.47 6.10
C ASN A 95 -2.82 -14.68 5.25
N TYR A 96 -2.07 -13.75 5.87
CA TYR A 96 -1.10 -12.91 5.17
C TYR A 96 0.33 -13.40 5.31
N TYR A 97 0.63 -14.09 6.39
CA TYR A 97 1.97 -14.60 6.69
C TYR A 97 1.88 -16.08 7.05
N SER A 98 2.77 -16.90 6.50
CA SER A 98 2.80 -18.35 6.72
C SER A 98 4.00 -18.75 7.60
N GLY A 99 3.89 -19.91 8.28
CA GLY A 99 4.95 -20.48 9.09
C GLY A 99 4.78 -20.24 10.60
N ASP A 100 5.85 -20.46 11.37
CA ASP A 100 5.88 -20.13 12.80
C ASP A 100 6.13 -18.65 12.97
N ASN A 101 5.07 -17.90 13.24
CA ASN A 101 5.04 -16.45 13.15
C ASN A 101 4.95 -15.72 14.49
N ASP A 102 5.20 -16.39 15.62
CA ASP A 102 5.06 -15.76 16.95
C ASP A 102 5.96 -14.52 17.08
N ASN A 103 7.21 -14.64 16.65
CA ASN A 103 8.14 -13.51 16.68
C ASN A 103 7.78 -12.43 15.67
N LEU A 104 7.37 -12.83 14.46
CA LEU A 104 6.91 -11.91 13.44
C LEU A 104 5.65 -11.14 13.89
N TYR A 105 4.72 -11.83 14.54
CA TYR A 105 3.50 -11.24 15.09
C TYR A 105 3.81 -10.14 16.11
N LYS A 106 4.76 -10.37 17.00
CA LYS A 106 5.21 -9.36 17.97
C LYS A 106 5.74 -8.09 17.27
N HIS A 107 6.57 -8.26 16.25
CA HIS A 107 7.11 -7.14 15.49
C HIS A 107 6.01 -6.44 14.66
N PHE A 108 5.09 -7.20 14.09
CA PHE A 108 3.97 -6.67 13.33
C PHE A 108 3.11 -5.74 14.19
N LYS A 109 2.81 -6.13 15.43
CA LYS A 109 2.00 -5.30 16.35
C LYS A 109 2.62 -3.93 16.62
N ARG A 110 3.93 -3.80 16.53
CA ARG A 110 4.62 -2.51 16.71
C ARG A 110 4.33 -1.52 15.58
N LEU A 111 3.96 -1.99 14.40
CA LEU A 111 3.63 -1.13 13.26
C LEU A 111 2.37 -0.27 13.51
N GLY A 112 1.54 -0.67 14.44
CA GLY A 112 0.33 0.06 14.81
C GLY A 112 0.49 0.98 16.02
N LYS A 113 1.64 0.97 16.68
CA LYS A 113 1.87 1.76 17.91
C LYS A 113 2.42 3.14 17.58
N LYS A 114 1.81 4.15 18.17
CA LYS A 114 2.38 5.51 18.22
C LYS A 114 3.32 5.61 19.41
N ASN A 115 4.46 6.21 19.19
CA ASN A 115 5.40 6.54 20.25
C ASN A 115 4.96 7.81 20.97
#